data_958db4d6ec77370d4f8cebf245db52a5
#
_entry.id   958db4d6ec77370d4f8cebf245db52a5
#
_cell.length_a   1.000
_cell.length_b   1.000
_cell.length_c   1.000
_cell.angle_alpha   90.00
_cell.angle_beta   90.00
_cell.angle_gamma   90.00
#
_symmetry.space_group_name_H-M   'P 1'
#
loop_
_entity.id
_entity.type
_entity.pdbx_description
1 polymer ?
#
loop_
_entity_poly.entity_id
_entity_poly.type
_entity_poly.pdbx_seq_one_letter_code
_entity_poly.pdbx_strand_id
1 'polypeptide(L)'
;MKVLLAALAALVVGVPSPAPPPPPQESVEWHQSRPLGTTTNGGLLRGVRLPAEGRDFFTWDPVLRVRPNRPWRRWGTDDLVRTVLRVADEYARAHPNAPRLGIGDLSRPRGGYFGPKHVSHQNGLDVDVYYPRLDGRERPPRRADQIHLRLAQDLVDRFVAAGASIVYVGPNTGLRGPRGVVRVLWNHDNHLHARFHWPFPG
;
A
#
# COMPACT_ATOMS: atom_id res chain seq x y z
N MET A 1 -74.09 8.22 -6.01
CA MET A 1 -73.00 8.38 -5.05
C MET A 1 -71.91 7.30 -5.38
N LYS A 2 -70.76 7.72 -5.91
CA LYS A 2 -69.62 6.86 -6.19
C LYS A 2 -68.58 7.07 -5.08
N VAL A 3 -68.30 6.05 -4.30
CA VAL A 3 -67.28 6.07 -3.26
C VAL A 3 -65.96 5.71 -3.88
N LEU A 4 -64.99 6.61 -3.88
CA LEU A 4 -63.57 6.35 -4.28
C LEU A 4 -62.86 5.76 -3.07
N LEU A 5 -62.39 4.50 -3.18
CA LEU A 5 -61.43 3.95 -2.25
C LEU A 5 -60.02 4.35 -2.69
N ALA A 6 -59.32 5.14 -1.88
CA ALA A 6 -57.90 5.43 -2.05
C ALA A 6 -57.08 4.34 -1.37
N ALA A 7 -56.29 3.61 -2.15
CA ALA A 7 -55.32 2.61 -1.61
C ALA A 7 -54.03 3.33 -1.22
N LEU A 8 -53.69 3.30 0.05
CA LEU A 8 -52.42 3.77 0.61
C LEU A 8 -51.35 2.70 0.40
N ALA A 9 -50.41 2.91 -0.52
CA ALA A 9 -49.24 2.05 -0.69
C ALA A 9 -48.16 2.45 0.35
N ALA A 10 -47.88 1.59 1.31
CA ALA A 10 -46.78 1.78 2.26
C ALA A 10 -45.45 1.47 1.58
N LEU A 11 -44.58 2.46 1.47
CA LEU A 11 -43.20 2.31 0.99
C LEU A 11 -42.38 1.64 2.10
N VAL A 12 -42.03 0.38 1.95
CA VAL A 12 -41.10 -0.31 2.84
C VAL A 12 -39.69 0.11 2.43
N VAL A 13 -39.09 1.05 3.16
CA VAL A 13 -37.68 1.40 3.01
C VAL A 13 -36.87 0.27 3.63
N GLY A 14 -36.29 -0.59 2.77
CA GLY A 14 -35.40 -1.65 3.22
C GLY A 14 -34.14 -1.07 3.87
N VAL A 15 -33.92 -1.38 5.15
CA VAL A 15 -32.67 -1.07 5.86
C VAL A 15 -31.55 -1.87 5.16
N PRO A 16 -30.47 -1.22 4.67
CA PRO A 16 -29.37 -1.96 4.06
C PRO A 16 -28.78 -2.94 5.08
N SER A 17 -28.57 -4.18 4.64
CA SER A 17 -27.94 -5.23 5.46
C SER A 17 -26.52 -4.76 5.88
N PRO A 18 -26.12 -4.94 7.15
CA PRO A 18 -24.77 -4.58 7.58
C PRO A 18 -23.72 -5.31 6.72
N ALA A 19 -22.67 -4.61 6.33
CA ALA A 19 -21.56 -5.20 5.59
C ALA A 19 -20.99 -6.40 6.39
N PRO A 20 -20.57 -7.49 5.70
CA PRO A 20 -19.95 -8.60 6.40
C PRO A 20 -18.70 -8.13 7.16
N PRO A 21 -18.43 -8.71 8.35
CA PRO A 21 -17.24 -8.36 9.12
C PRO A 21 -15.98 -8.57 8.27
N PRO A 22 -14.97 -7.72 8.40
CA PRO A 22 -13.71 -7.89 7.69
C PRO A 22 -13.10 -9.25 8.04
N PRO A 23 -12.41 -9.91 7.08
CA PRO A 23 -11.78 -11.20 7.34
C PRO A 23 -10.78 -11.07 8.51
N PRO A 24 -10.57 -12.14 9.30
CA PRO A 24 -9.57 -12.14 10.37
C PRO A 24 -8.22 -11.70 9.82
N GLN A 25 -7.61 -10.72 10.46
CA GLN A 25 -6.29 -10.24 10.05
C GLN A 25 -5.26 -11.35 10.32
N GLU A 26 -4.52 -11.76 9.28
CA GLU A 26 -3.39 -12.69 9.41
C GLU A 26 -2.40 -12.10 10.44
N SER A 27 -2.02 -12.87 11.46
CA SER A 27 -1.05 -12.43 12.47
C SER A 27 0.33 -12.32 11.86
N VAL A 28 1.09 -11.30 12.26
CA VAL A 28 2.48 -11.12 11.82
C VAL A 28 3.41 -11.85 12.77
N GLU A 29 4.24 -12.73 12.23
CA GLU A 29 5.32 -13.38 12.98
C GLU A 29 6.57 -12.51 12.93
N TRP A 30 6.98 -11.96 14.09
CA TRP A 30 8.14 -11.07 14.22
C TRP A 30 9.42 -11.86 14.50
N HIS A 31 10.54 -11.57 13.81
CA HIS A 31 11.71 -12.45 13.80
C HIS A 31 13.05 -11.78 14.15
N GLN A 32 13.09 -10.51 14.53
CA GLN A 32 14.34 -9.74 14.66
C GLN A 32 15.18 -9.85 13.38
N SER A 33 14.57 -9.52 12.27
CA SER A 33 15.16 -9.61 10.94
C SER A 33 16.35 -8.66 10.75
N ARG A 34 17.24 -9.01 9.81
CA ARG A 34 18.38 -8.17 9.46
C ARG A 34 18.53 -8.06 7.94
N PRO A 35 18.65 -6.84 7.40
CA PRO A 35 19.07 -6.66 6.02
C PRO A 35 20.56 -6.98 5.88
N LEU A 36 20.95 -7.56 4.75
CA LEU A 36 22.32 -7.79 4.35
C LEU A 36 22.65 -7.00 3.10
N GLY A 37 23.86 -6.46 3.02
CA GLY A 37 24.30 -5.71 1.86
C GLY A 37 23.45 -4.48 1.56
N THR A 38 23.14 -4.27 0.27
CA THR A 38 22.38 -3.10 -0.20
C THR A 38 21.01 -3.50 -0.73
N THR A 39 20.15 -2.51 -1.00
CA THR A 39 18.85 -2.75 -1.63
C THR A 39 18.96 -3.30 -3.06
N THR A 40 20.13 -3.14 -3.71
CA THR A 40 20.40 -3.57 -5.10
C THR A 40 21.36 -4.76 -5.21
N ASN A 41 22.02 -5.13 -4.12
CA ASN A 41 22.87 -6.31 -3.99
C ASN A 41 22.85 -6.76 -2.53
N GLY A 42 21.81 -7.47 -2.15
CA GLY A 42 21.59 -7.77 -0.74
C GLY A 42 20.82 -9.04 -0.50
N GLY A 43 20.57 -9.28 0.79
CA GLY A 43 19.83 -10.39 1.31
C GLY A 43 18.99 -9.99 2.53
N LEU A 44 18.18 -10.90 3.03
CA LEU A 44 17.32 -10.71 4.19
C LEU A 44 17.41 -11.91 5.12
N LEU A 45 17.91 -11.70 6.34
CA LEU A 45 17.90 -12.72 7.37
C LEU A 45 16.63 -12.65 8.20
N ARG A 46 15.99 -13.79 8.42
CA ARG A 46 14.77 -13.90 9.23
C ARG A 46 13.72 -12.87 8.86
N GLY A 47 13.45 -12.70 7.54
CA GLY A 47 12.47 -11.76 7.05
C GLY A 47 11.09 -11.99 7.66
N VAL A 48 10.30 -10.91 7.74
CA VAL A 48 8.91 -10.90 8.19
C VAL A 48 8.00 -10.79 6.98
N ARG A 49 6.94 -11.59 6.96
CA ARG A 49 5.96 -11.53 5.89
C ARG A 49 4.83 -10.56 6.23
N LEU A 50 4.61 -9.56 5.36
CA LEU A 50 3.43 -8.72 5.43
C LEU A 50 2.18 -9.59 5.15
N PRO A 51 1.09 -9.49 5.96
CA PRO A 51 -0.16 -10.17 5.68
C PRO A 51 -0.69 -9.90 4.27
N ALA A 52 -1.51 -10.80 3.75
CA ALA A 52 -2.11 -10.67 2.42
C ALA A 52 -2.99 -9.42 2.31
N GLU A 53 -3.80 -9.21 3.32
CA GLU A 53 -4.71 -8.07 3.49
C GLU A 53 -4.85 -7.73 4.98
N GLY A 54 -5.30 -6.52 5.26
CA GLY A 54 -5.65 -6.05 6.59
C GLY A 54 -6.86 -5.12 6.55
N ARG A 55 -7.25 -4.61 7.72
CA ARG A 55 -8.34 -3.64 7.82
C ARG A 55 -8.08 -2.41 6.95
N ASP A 56 -6.84 -1.91 6.95
CA ASP A 56 -6.46 -0.61 6.41
C ASP A 56 -5.66 -0.71 5.10
N PHE A 57 -5.33 -1.92 4.66
CA PHE A 57 -4.56 -2.15 3.43
C PHE A 57 -4.98 -3.43 2.70
N PHE A 58 -4.62 -3.50 1.44
CA PHE A 58 -4.64 -4.71 0.62
C PHE A 58 -3.30 -4.85 -0.10
N THR A 59 -2.93 -6.07 -0.51
CA THR A 59 -1.73 -6.27 -1.34
C THR A 59 -2.13 -6.59 -2.78
N TRP A 60 -1.27 -6.19 -3.73
CA TRP A 60 -1.54 -6.34 -5.16
C TRP A 60 -0.34 -6.92 -5.90
N ASP A 61 -0.56 -7.99 -6.65
CA ASP A 61 0.45 -8.57 -7.54
C ASP A 61 0.51 -7.81 -8.88
N PRO A 62 1.61 -7.11 -9.18
CA PRO A 62 1.70 -6.31 -10.40
C PRO A 62 1.80 -7.15 -11.68
N VAL A 63 2.27 -8.39 -11.57
CA VAL A 63 2.45 -9.30 -12.72
C VAL A 63 1.15 -9.99 -13.08
N LEU A 64 0.50 -10.60 -12.07
CA LEU A 64 -0.77 -11.31 -12.24
C LEU A 64 -1.97 -10.36 -12.30
N ARG A 65 -1.81 -9.11 -11.83
CA ARG A 65 -2.86 -8.08 -11.74
C ARG A 65 -4.06 -8.50 -10.89
N VAL A 66 -3.79 -9.11 -9.75
CA VAL A 66 -4.79 -9.61 -8.80
C VAL A 66 -4.44 -9.27 -7.36
N ARG A 67 -5.41 -9.39 -6.47
CA ARG A 67 -5.23 -9.45 -5.01
C ARG A 67 -5.38 -10.90 -4.53
N PRO A 68 -4.64 -11.27 -3.50
CA PRO A 68 -3.51 -10.56 -2.90
C PRO A 68 -2.22 -10.70 -3.73
N ASN A 69 -1.18 -9.93 -3.38
CA ASN A 69 0.17 -10.15 -3.92
C ASN A 69 0.70 -11.51 -3.49
N ARG A 70 1.48 -12.16 -4.35
CA ARG A 70 2.08 -13.48 -4.07
C ARG A 70 2.88 -13.49 -2.76
N PRO A 71 2.81 -14.56 -1.94
CA PRO A 71 3.46 -14.61 -0.63
C PRO A 71 4.96 -14.28 -0.67
N TRP A 72 5.69 -14.74 -1.69
CA TRP A 72 7.12 -14.54 -1.81
C TRP A 72 7.54 -13.08 -2.14
N ARG A 73 6.60 -12.21 -2.47
CA ARG A 73 6.83 -10.78 -2.79
C ARG A 73 6.57 -9.85 -1.60
N ARG A 74 6.15 -10.38 -0.46
CA ARG A 74 5.64 -9.63 0.68
C ARG A 74 6.56 -9.69 1.92
N TRP A 75 7.88 -9.86 1.74
CA TRP A 75 8.82 -10.00 2.83
C TRP A 75 9.64 -8.73 3.05
N GLY A 76 9.83 -8.35 4.31
CA GLY A 76 10.63 -7.19 4.69
C GLY A 76 11.35 -7.41 6.02
N THR A 77 12.07 -6.41 6.47
CA THR A 77 12.52 -6.36 7.86
C THR A 77 11.34 -6.12 8.78
N ASP A 78 11.47 -6.47 10.08
CA ASP A 78 10.48 -6.14 11.11
C ASP A 78 10.13 -4.65 11.06
N ASP A 79 11.15 -3.80 11.00
CA ASP A 79 10.99 -2.34 10.98
C ASP A 79 10.22 -1.87 9.74
N LEU A 80 10.53 -2.41 8.56
CA LEU A 80 9.79 -2.06 7.34
C LEU A 80 8.32 -2.47 7.45
N VAL A 81 8.05 -3.73 7.87
CA VAL A 81 6.67 -4.23 7.96
C VAL A 81 5.89 -3.46 9.02
N ARG A 82 6.47 -3.15 10.20
CA ARG A 82 5.85 -2.30 11.23
C ARG A 82 5.54 -0.90 10.67
N THR A 83 6.48 -0.30 9.94
CA THR A 83 6.30 1.02 9.34
C THR A 83 5.17 1.03 8.33
N VAL A 84 5.09 0.03 7.44
CA VAL A 84 4.01 -0.10 6.45
C VAL A 84 2.65 -0.22 7.14
N LEU A 85 2.53 -1.08 8.16
CA LEU A 85 1.29 -1.27 8.92
C LEU A 85 0.87 0.02 9.66
N ARG A 86 1.83 0.72 10.28
CA ARG A 86 1.60 1.99 10.96
C ARG A 86 1.14 3.07 9.98
N VAL A 87 1.81 3.23 8.83
CA VAL A 87 1.42 4.21 7.82
C VAL A 87 0.01 3.90 7.27
N ALA A 88 -0.33 2.62 7.06
CA ALA A 88 -1.67 2.23 6.61
C ALA A 88 -2.76 2.61 7.63
N ASP A 89 -2.54 2.34 8.91
CA ASP A 89 -3.46 2.70 9.99
C ASP A 89 -3.59 4.23 10.16
N GLU A 90 -2.48 4.98 10.12
CA GLU A 90 -2.49 6.44 10.17
C GLU A 90 -3.22 7.05 8.97
N TYR A 91 -3.00 6.51 7.76
CA TYR A 91 -3.70 6.94 6.55
C TYR A 91 -5.21 6.69 6.66
N ALA A 92 -5.63 5.50 7.09
CA ALA A 92 -7.04 5.15 7.25
C ALA A 92 -7.73 6.05 8.28
N ARG A 93 -7.06 6.35 9.40
CA ARG A 93 -7.60 7.28 10.42
C ARG A 93 -7.74 8.71 9.90
N ALA A 94 -6.78 9.18 9.11
CA ALA A 94 -6.84 10.53 8.54
C ALA A 94 -7.86 10.65 7.40
N HIS A 95 -8.17 9.55 6.73
CA HIS A 95 -9.04 9.51 5.54
C HIS A 95 -10.06 8.37 5.62
N PRO A 96 -11.03 8.42 6.56
CA PRO A 96 -11.96 7.30 6.83
C PRO A 96 -12.83 6.91 5.62
N ASN A 97 -12.98 7.79 4.65
CA ASN A 97 -13.75 7.55 3.42
C ASN A 97 -12.86 7.21 2.20
N ALA A 98 -11.54 7.13 2.39
CA ALA A 98 -10.63 6.74 1.32
C ALA A 98 -10.59 5.21 1.15
N PRO A 99 -10.21 4.71 -0.05
CA PRO A 99 -9.94 3.28 -0.20
C PRO A 99 -8.77 2.85 0.68
N ARG A 100 -8.74 1.57 1.05
CA ARG A 100 -7.59 0.98 1.76
C ARG A 100 -6.29 1.19 0.98
N LEU A 101 -5.19 1.25 1.71
CA LEU A 101 -3.87 1.44 1.12
C LEU A 101 -3.44 0.22 0.29
N GLY A 102 -3.07 0.42 -0.97
CA GLY A 102 -2.57 -0.65 -1.84
C GLY A 102 -1.07 -0.85 -1.67
N ILE A 103 -0.64 -2.03 -1.21
CA ILE A 103 0.78 -2.39 -1.06
C ILE A 103 1.19 -3.33 -2.19
N GLY A 104 2.29 -2.99 -2.85
CA GLY A 104 2.91 -3.77 -3.92
C GLY A 104 3.99 -4.72 -3.42
N ASP A 105 5.17 -4.58 -4.00
CA ASP A 105 6.32 -5.44 -3.72
C ASP A 105 7.13 -4.94 -2.51
N LEU A 106 7.60 -5.88 -1.70
CA LEU A 106 8.61 -5.66 -0.68
C LEU A 106 9.90 -6.37 -1.10
N SER A 107 10.14 -7.58 -0.60
CA SER A 107 11.30 -8.40 -0.92
C SER A 107 10.92 -9.88 -0.98
N ARG A 108 11.91 -10.74 -1.28
CA ARG A 108 11.82 -12.20 -1.15
C ARG A 108 12.05 -12.64 0.29
N PRO A 109 11.69 -13.88 0.68
CA PRO A 109 11.89 -14.40 2.03
C PRO A 109 13.32 -14.30 2.56
N ARG A 110 14.29 -14.46 1.66
CA ARG A 110 15.73 -14.35 1.97
C ARG A 110 16.43 -13.18 1.28
N GLY A 111 15.63 -12.28 0.68
CA GLY A 111 16.18 -11.22 -0.17
C GLY A 111 16.75 -11.73 -1.49
N GLY A 112 17.79 -11.06 -1.99
CA GLY A 112 18.45 -11.37 -3.25
C GLY A 112 17.67 -10.89 -4.47
N TYR A 113 18.16 -11.23 -5.65
CA TYR A 113 17.60 -10.77 -6.92
C TYR A 113 16.09 -10.97 -7.03
N PHE A 114 15.36 -9.87 -7.16
CA PHE A 114 13.91 -9.88 -7.09
C PHE A 114 13.23 -10.35 -8.41
N GLY A 115 13.87 -10.10 -9.53
CA GLY A 115 13.38 -10.48 -10.86
C GLY A 115 13.57 -9.40 -11.91
N PRO A 116 13.21 -9.67 -13.18
CA PRO A 116 13.32 -8.68 -14.26
C PRO A 116 12.56 -7.39 -13.93
N LYS A 117 13.12 -6.26 -14.31
CA LYS A 117 12.59 -4.90 -14.09
C LYS A 117 12.63 -4.40 -12.64
N HIS A 118 13.20 -5.16 -11.71
CA HIS A 118 13.43 -4.74 -10.34
C HIS A 118 14.93 -4.66 -10.08
N VAL A 119 15.46 -3.45 -9.96
CA VAL A 119 16.87 -3.23 -9.64
C VAL A 119 17.12 -3.39 -8.15
N SER A 120 16.11 -3.15 -7.32
CA SER A 120 16.17 -3.19 -5.86
C SER A 120 15.23 -4.22 -5.23
N HIS A 121 14.72 -4.00 -4.03
CA HIS A 121 13.92 -4.96 -3.25
C HIS A 121 14.69 -6.20 -2.76
N GLN A 122 16.02 -6.09 -2.61
CA GLN A 122 16.84 -7.28 -2.37
C GLN A 122 17.15 -7.54 -0.90
N ASN A 123 16.91 -6.59 0.01
CA ASN A 123 17.28 -6.75 1.43
C ASN A 123 16.16 -6.40 2.44
N GLY A 124 14.92 -6.24 1.96
CA GLY A 124 13.77 -6.00 2.82
C GLY A 124 13.66 -4.58 3.36
N LEU A 125 14.26 -3.59 2.70
CA LEU A 125 14.21 -2.17 3.05
C LEU A 125 13.43 -1.32 2.05
N ASP A 126 12.88 -1.92 1.00
CA ASP A 126 12.08 -1.24 -0.04
C ASP A 126 10.62 -1.69 0.01
N VAL A 127 9.70 -0.78 -0.28
CA VAL A 127 8.27 -1.08 -0.47
C VAL A 127 7.69 -0.25 -1.60
N ASP A 128 6.89 -0.89 -2.46
CA ASP A 128 6.04 -0.23 -3.43
C ASP A 128 4.65 0.01 -2.85
N VAL A 129 4.12 1.22 -3.01
CA VAL A 129 2.79 1.59 -2.51
C VAL A 129 2.01 2.27 -3.62
N TYR A 130 0.88 1.67 -3.99
CA TYR A 130 0.06 2.19 -5.07
C TYR A 130 -0.68 3.46 -4.68
N TYR A 131 -0.73 4.41 -5.59
CA TYR A 131 -1.51 5.62 -5.38
C TYR A 131 -3.01 5.31 -5.33
N PRO A 132 -3.76 5.93 -4.38
CA PRO A 132 -5.20 5.85 -4.35
C PRO A 132 -5.82 6.40 -5.64
N ARG A 133 -6.88 5.76 -6.12
CA ARG A 133 -7.57 6.16 -7.33
C ARG A 133 -8.67 7.17 -7.05
N LEU A 134 -8.94 8.05 -8.03
CA LEU A 134 -10.08 8.97 -8.02
C LEU A 134 -11.43 8.25 -7.93
N ASP A 135 -11.53 7.04 -8.53
CA ASP A 135 -12.77 6.25 -8.53
C ASP A 135 -12.95 5.38 -7.27
N GLY A 136 -12.05 5.51 -6.27
CA GLY A 136 -12.11 4.79 -5.00
C GLY A 136 -11.85 3.27 -5.10
N ARG A 137 -11.56 2.74 -6.29
CA ARG A 137 -11.36 1.29 -6.47
C ARG A 137 -10.01 0.84 -5.91
N GLU A 138 -10.02 -0.26 -5.18
CA GLU A 138 -8.83 -0.90 -4.59
C GLU A 138 -8.03 -1.70 -5.63
N ARG A 139 -7.40 -0.97 -6.52
CA ARG A 139 -6.47 -1.47 -7.55
C ARG A 139 -5.53 -0.35 -8.00
N PRO A 140 -4.34 -0.65 -8.53
CA PRO A 140 -3.42 0.36 -9.03
C PRO A 140 -4.03 1.24 -10.13
N PRO A 141 -3.75 2.54 -10.16
CA PRO A 141 -3.99 3.36 -11.34
C PRO A 141 -3.14 2.85 -12.50
N ARG A 142 -3.60 3.03 -13.72
CA ARG A 142 -2.83 2.69 -14.94
C ARG A 142 -2.13 3.91 -15.53
N ARG A 143 -2.59 5.11 -15.19
CA ARG A 143 -2.10 6.40 -15.67
C ARG A 143 -2.22 7.44 -14.57
N ALA A 144 -1.42 8.49 -14.63
CA ALA A 144 -1.37 9.54 -13.61
C ALA A 144 -2.71 10.29 -13.45
N ASP A 145 -3.50 10.45 -14.52
CA ASP A 145 -4.83 11.09 -14.48
C ASP A 145 -5.89 10.33 -13.67
N GLN A 146 -5.61 9.09 -13.27
CA GLN A 146 -6.48 8.28 -12.41
C GLN A 146 -6.15 8.41 -10.92
N ILE A 147 -5.11 9.15 -10.58
CA ILE A 147 -4.61 9.28 -9.20
C ILE A 147 -5.42 10.32 -8.43
N HIS A 148 -5.81 9.99 -7.21
CA HIS A 148 -6.31 10.96 -6.26
C HIS A 148 -5.13 11.73 -5.66
N LEU A 149 -4.68 12.82 -6.33
CA LEU A 149 -3.42 13.51 -6.04
C LEU A 149 -3.27 13.94 -4.58
N ARG A 150 -4.33 14.43 -3.93
CA ARG A 150 -4.25 14.84 -2.51
C ARG A 150 -3.94 13.67 -1.58
N LEU A 151 -4.56 12.50 -1.80
CA LEU A 151 -4.30 11.30 -1.03
C LEU A 151 -2.91 10.72 -1.34
N ALA A 152 -2.49 10.79 -2.61
CA ALA A 152 -1.16 10.35 -3.03
C ALA A 152 -0.05 11.23 -2.43
N GLN A 153 -0.26 12.56 -2.34
CA GLN A 153 0.68 13.46 -1.68
C GLN A 153 0.78 13.17 -0.17
N ASP A 154 -0.36 12.98 0.50
CA ASP A 154 -0.36 12.58 1.92
C ASP A 154 0.43 11.29 2.18
N LEU A 155 0.35 10.31 1.27
CA LEU A 155 1.17 9.09 1.38
C LEU A 155 2.66 9.38 1.22
N VAL A 156 3.07 10.21 0.26
CA VAL A 156 4.47 10.63 0.13
C VAL A 156 4.95 11.28 1.42
N ASP A 157 4.16 12.20 1.97
CA ASP A 157 4.51 12.93 3.20
C ASP A 157 4.61 11.98 4.41
N ARG A 158 3.73 10.98 4.53
CA ARG A 158 3.78 9.96 5.60
C ARG A 158 5.01 9.08 5.49
N PHE A 159 5.38 8.61 4.31
CA PHE A 159 6.59 7.81 4.14
C PHE A 159 7.87 8.63 4.41
N VAL A 160 7.88 9.91 4.03
CA VAL A 160 8.96 10.85 4.42
C VAL A 160 9.01 11.02 5.94
N ALA A 161 7.88 11.28 6.59
CA ALA A 161 7.78 11.42 8.05
C ALA A 161 8.16 10.12 8.79
N ALA A 162 7.91 8.96 8.18
CA ALA A 162 8.31 7.66 8.70
C ALA A 162 9.82 7.38 8.55
N GLY A 163 10.60 8.31 8.00
CA GLY A 163 12.05 8.21 7.89
C GLY A 163 12.53 7.52 6.59
N ALA A 164 11.71 7.48 5.54
CA ALA A 164 12.19 7.01 4.24
C ALA A 164 13.37 7.87 3.77
N SER A 165 14.47 7.22 3.42
CA SER A 165 15.66 7.89 2.88
C SER A 165 15.48 8.33 1.43
N ILE A 166 14.65 7.61 0.69
CA ILE A 166 14.26 7.94 -0.67
C ILE A 166 12.78 7.55 -0.87
N VAL A 167 12.03 8.42 -1.53
CA VAL A 167 10.70 8.14 -2.06
C VAL A 167 10.71 8.47 -3.55
N TYR A 168 10.67 7.43 -4.40
CA TYR A 168 10.54 7.64 -5.83
C TYR A 168 9.07 7.84 -6.20
N VAL A 169 8.81 8.84 -7.06
CA VAL A 169 7.50 9.17 -7.61
C VAL A 169 7.57 9.29 -9.13
N GLY A 170 6.46 9.11 -9.81
CA GLY A 170 6.43 9.18 -11.28
C GLY A 170 6.54 10.60 -11.83
N PRO A 171 7.10 10.77 -13.04
CA PRO A 171 7.30 12.07 -13.67
C PRO A 171 5.99 12.81 -13.99
N ASN A 172 4.88 12.06 -14.19
CA ASN A 172 3.59 12.64 -14.57
C ASN A 172 2.65 12.85 -13.38
N THR A 173 3.10 12.60 -12.13
CA THR A 173 2.26 12.69 -10.94
C THR A 173 2.20 14.09 -10.33
N GLY A 174 3.24 14.90 -10.53
CA GLY A 174 3.37 16.21 -9.88
C GLY A 174 3.61 16.16 -8.36
N LEU A 175 3.80 14.95 -7.78
CA LEU A 175 4.05 14.75 -6.35
C LEU A 175 5.43 15.31 -5.97
N ARG A 176 5.53 15.84 -4.74
CA ARG A 176 6.71 16.59 -4.27
C ARG A 176 7.06 16.22 -2.83
N GLY A 177 8.22 16.67 -2.37
CA GLY A 177 8.68 16.54 -1.01
C GLY A 177 10.10 17.08 -0.80
N PRO A 178 10.75 16.80 0.32
CA PRO A 178 12.09 17.31 0.61
C PRO A 178 13.09 16.93 -0.48
N ARG A 179 13.89 17.93 -0.88
CA ARG A 179 14.94 17.75 -1.89
C ARG A 179 15.92 16.68 -1.43
N GLY A 180 16.25 15.76 -2.34
CA GLY A 180 17.16 14.63 -2.06
C GLY A 180 16.44 13.39 -1.49
N VAL A 181 15.27 13.55 -0.87
CA VAL A 181 14.44 12.43 -0.39
C VAL A 181 13.41 12.05 -1.46
N VAL A 182 12.53 12.97 -1.85
CA VAL A 182 11.55 12.70 -2.92
C VAL A 182 12.22 12.93 -4.27
N ARG A 183 12.22 11.91 -5.11
CA ARG A 183 12.90 11.90 -6.41
C ARG A 183 11.99 11.38 -7.51
N VAL A 184 12.05 12.00 -8.67
CA VAL A 184 11.32 11.53 -9.85
C VAL A 184 12.06 10.34 -10.47
N LEU A 185 11.30 9.27 -10.74
CA LEU A 185 11.83 8.08 -11.42
C LEU A 185 10.79 7.54 -12.42
N TRP A 186 11.27 7.11 -13.60
CA TRP A 186 10.47 6.47 -14.64
C TRP A 186 9.73 5.23 -14.10
N ASN A 187 8.58 4.91 -14.69
CA ASN A 187 7.73 3.78 -14.32
C ASN A 187 7.11 3.83 -12.92
N HIS A 188 7.07 5.03 -12.29
CA HIS A 188 6.46 5.24 -10.97
C HIS A 188 5.18 6.09 -11.05
N ASP A 189 4.52 6.18 -12.23
CA ASP A 189 3.26 6.92 -12.39
C ASP A 189 2.04 6.26 -11.74
N ASN A 190 2.17 5.03 -11.23
CA ASN A 190 1.08 4.31 -10.60
C ASN A 190 1.33 3.95 -9.13
N HIS A 191 2.54 4.16 -8.63
CA HIS A 191 2.95 3.88 -7.25
C HIS A 191 4.10 4.79 -6.82
N LEU A 192 4.26 4.98 -5.54
CA LEU A 192 5.52 5.42 -4.95
C LEU A 192 6.37 4.20 -4.58
N HIS A 193 7.69 4.33 -4.61
CA HIS A 193 8.64 3.37 -4.08
C HIS A 193 9.37 4.02 -2.91
N ALA A 194 9.16 3.53 -1.69
CA ALA A 194 9.85 4.02 -0.50
C ALA A 194 11.00 3.09 -0.11
N ARG A 195 12.16 3.71 0.15
CA ARG A 195 13.38 3.05 0.61
C ARG A 195 13.78 3.56 1.97
N PHE A 196 14.20 2.66 2.83
CA PHE A 196 14.71 2.99 4.15
C PHE A 196 16.18 2.63 4.30
N HIS A 197 16.86 3.29 5.24
CA HIS A 197 18.17 2.86 5.73
C HIS A 197 18.01 2.00 6.97
N TRP A 198 18.98 1.19 7.25
CA TRP A 198 19.05 0.40 8.47
C TRP A 198 20.29 0.83 9.27
N PRO A 199 20.20 0.99 10.60
CA PRO A 199 18.95 0.88 11.39
C PRO A 199 17.95 1.99 11.07
N PHE A 200 16.66 1.69 11.30
CA PHE A 200 15.61 2.70 11.16
C PHE A 200 15.84 3.82 12.20
N PRO A 201 15.50 5.08 11.88
CA PRO A 201 15.47 6.12 12.89
C PRO A 201 14.45 5.73 13.98
N GLY A 202 14.86 5.82 15.25
CA GLY A 202 14.02 5.54 16.41
C GLY A 202 12.93 6.59 16.63
#